data_14086d9ac15204daee691b1793ca9d24
#
_entry.id   14086d9ac15204daee691b1793ca9d24
#
_cell.length_a   1.000
_cell.length_b   1.000
_cell.length_c   1.000
_cell.angle_alpha   90.00
_cell.angle_beta   90.00
_cell.angle_gamma   90.00
#
_symmetry.space_group_name_H-M   'P 1'
#
loop_
_entity.id
_entity.type
_entity.pdbx_description
1 polymer ?
#
loop_
_entity_poly.entity_id
_entity_poly.type
_entity_poly.pdbx_seq_one_letter_code
_entity_poly.pdbx_strand_id
1 'polypeptide(L)'
;MGEHGKYGPLVGRAAALALAFLVGASAALAQAPCRQALALGLDVSASVDSSEYRLQMEGLARALEAPEVSARILEMPAAPITLYVFEWSGPGRQRTILPWTILTNETVLAEAALRIALHQRDPLGDTVDQSTAIAPAIAHGLAEILTQAQCWKRTLDISGDGRHNTGGDPRAQRPALDSAAVTVNGLVIGVDNPRGGDIRQLEIGELSSYYNTVVIHGPDAFVETALGFADFERAMRRKLLRELEAPVFGLMDDG
;
A
#
# COMPACT_ATOMS: atom_id res chain seq x y z
N MET A 1 -25.87 -88.82 -46.59
CA MET A 1 -26.31 -87.59 -47.20
C MET A 1 -26.09 -86.51 -46.13
N GLY A 2 -25.06 -85.77 -46.22
CA GLY A 2 -24.69 -84.79 -45.25
C GLY A 2 -23.83 -83.75 -45.90
N GLU A 3 -24.18 -82.54 -45.75
CA GLU A 3 -23.50 -81.42 -46.36
C GLU A 3 -22.49 -80.81 -45.39
N HIS A 4 -21.34 -80.47 -45.93
CA HIS A 4 -20.25 -79.79 -45.24
C HIS A 4 -20.47 -78.30 -45.17
N GLY A 5 -20.61 -77.75 -44.01
CA GLY A 5 -20.55 -76.33 -43.73
C GLY A 5 -19.12 -75.84 -43.43
N LYS A 6 -18.60 -74.93 -44.25
CA LYS A 6 -17.28 -74.32 -44.11
C LYS A 6 -17.39 -73.11 -43.20
N TYR A 7 -16.61 -73.14 -42.13
CA TYR A 7 -16.39 -71.94 -41.27
C TYR A 7 -15.15 -71.20 -41.78
N GLY A 8 -15.36 -69.96 -42.18
CA GLY A 8 -14.30 -69.00 -42.50
C GLY A 8 -13.87 -68.20 -41.21
N PRO A 9 -12.62 -67.80 -41.11
CA PRO A 9 -12.15 -67.08 -39.92
C PRO A 9 -12.55 -65.63 -39.96
N LEU A 10 -13.17 -65.16 -38.86
CA LEU A 10 -13.43 -63.77 -38.56
C LEU A 10 -12.13 -63.09 -38.12
N VAL A 11 -11.63 -62.20 -38.99
CA VAL A 11 -10.51 -61.33 -38.68
C VAL A 11 -11.05 -60.14 -37.82
N GLY A 12 -10.79 -60.22 -36.54
CA GLY A 12 -11.10 -59.13 -35.61
C GLY A 12 -10.14 -57.96 -35.80
N ARG A 13 -10.69 -56.83 -36.26
CA ARG A 13 -9.99 -55.55 -36.26
C ARG A 13 -10.02 -54.96 -34.86
N ALA A 14 -8.90 -55.03 -34.14
CA ALA A 14 -8.68 -54.27 -32.92
C ALA A 14 -8.49 -52.80 -33.27
N ALA A 15 -9.48 -51.98 -32.95
CA ALA A 15 -9.37 -50.50 -33.00
C ALA A 15 -8.61 -50.03 -31.76
N ALA A 16 -7.37 -49.62 -31.94
CA ALA A 16 -6.58 -48.97 -30.88
C ALA A 16 -7.06 -47.50 -30.75
N LEU A 17 -7.81 -47.21 -29.68
CA LEU A 17 -8.13 -45.86 -29.28
C LEU A 17 -6.90 -45.21 -28.62
N ALA A 18 -6.18 -44.39 -29.38
CA ALA A 18 -5.13 -43.54 -28.85
C ALA A 18 -5.79 -42.34 -28.12
N LEU A 19 -5.85 -42.40 -26.81
CA LEU A 19 -6.29 -41.31 -25.94
C LEU A 19 -5.14 -40.28 -25.87
N ALA A 20 -5.20 -39.24 -26.70
CA ALA A 20 -4.27 -38.12 -26.62
C ALA A 20 -4.60 -37.30 -25.38
N PHE A 21 -3.79 -37.43 -24.32
CA PHE A 21 -3.78 -36.52 -23.18
C PHE A 21 -3.25 -35.16 -23.65
N LEU A 22 -4.14 -34.23 -23.94
CA LEU A 22 -3.83 -32.81 -24.04
C LEU A 22 -3.52 -32.29 -22.62
N VAL A 23 -2.25 -32.34 -22.24
CA VAL A 23 -1.75 -31.61 -21.08
C VAL A 23 -1.79 -30.13 -21.48
N GLY A 24 -2.89 -29.48 -21.14
CA GLY A 24 -3.00 -28.03 -21.22
C GLY A 24 -1.99 -27.42 -20.24
N ALA A 25 -0.84 -27.02 -20.71
CA ALA A 25 0.06 -26.16 -19.97
C ALA A 25 -0.68 -24.84 -19.76
N SER A 26 -1.34 -24.66 -18.60
CA SER A 26 -1.74 -23.35 -18.14
C SER A 26 -0.46 -22.53 -17.99
N ALA A 27 -0.15 -21.69 -18.98
CA ALA A 27 0.84 -20.66 -18.82
C ALA A 27 0.33 -19.79 -17.64
N ALA A 28 0.88 -20.02 -16.45
CA ALA A 28 0.74 -19.08 -15.36
C ALA A 28 1.25 -17.75 -15.93
N LEU A 29 0.34 -16.81 -16.15
CA LEU A 29 0.70 -15.45 -16.52
C LEU A 29 1.61 -14.97 -15.38
N ALA A 30 2.93 -14.99 -15.59
CA ALA A 30 3.86 -14.44 -14.64
C ALA A 30 3.43 -13.00 -14.43
N GLN A 31 2.98 -12.69 -13.22
CA GLN A 31 2.66 -11.30 -12.88
C GLN A 31 3.89 -10.45 -13.16
N ALA A 32 3.67 -9.31 -13.82
CA ALA A 32 4.77 -8.39 -14.10
C ALA A 32 5.50 -8.04 -12.79
N PRO A 33 6.85 -8.02 -12.82
CA PRO A 33 7.63 -7.70 -11.64
C PRO A 33 7.23 -6.33 -11.11
N CYS A 34 7.12 -6.21 -9.79
CA CYS A 34 6.78 -4.98 -9.09
C CYS A 34 7.87 -4.69 -8.05
N ARG A 35 8.51 -3.52 -8.16
CA ARG A 35 9.57 -3.11 -7.24
C ARG A 35 9.04 -2.89 -5.82
N GLN A 36 7.91 -2.20 -5.71
CA GLN A 36 7.32 -1.85 -4.43
C GLN A 36 5.80 -1.72 -4.51
N ALA A 37 5.11 -2.33 -3.56
CA ALA A 37 3.74 -1.99 -3.20
C ALA A 37 3.79 -0.95 -2.08
N LEU A 38 3.28 0.25 -2.34
CA LEU A 38 3.21 1.35 -1.39
C LEU A 38 1.74 1.67 -1.10
N ALA A 39 1.31 1.46 0.14
CA ALA A 39 -0.02 1.82 0.61
C ALA A 39 0.08 3.03 1.56
N LEU A 40 -0.65 4.10 1.28
CA LEU A 40 -0.67 5.33 2.08
C LEU A 40 -2.02 5.48 2.76
N GLY A 41 -2.04 5.46 4.10
CA GLY A 41 -3.21 5.68 4.94
C GLY A 41 -3.20 7.08 5.52
N LEU A 42 -4.23 7.88 5.19
CA LEU A 42 -4.37 9.27 5.58
C LEU A 42 -5.42 9.43 6.68
N ASP A 43 -5.02 9.99 7.81
CA ASP A 43 -5.93 10.29 8.93
C ASP A 43 -6.93 11.37 8.54
N VAL A 44 -8.22 11.08 8.75
CA VAL A 44 -9.32 12.02 8.58
C VAL A 44 -10.24 12.00 9.82
N SER A 45 -9.67 11.67 10.99
CA SER A 45 -10.36 11.69 12.27
C SER A 45 -10.86 13.10 12.66
N ALA A 46 -11.53 13.21 13.80
CA ALA A 46 -12.20 14.45 14.22
C ALA A 46 -11.28 15.67 14.37
N SER A 47 -9.98 15.44 14.59
CA SER A 47 -8.96 16.50 14.70
C SER A 47 -8.67 17.19 13.35
N VAL A 48 -8.94 16.51 12.23
CA VAL A 48 -8.66 17.02 10.87
C VAL A 48 -9.87 17.78 10.36
N ASP A 49 -9.75 19.10 10.25
CA ASP A 49 -10.82 19.93 9.69
C ASP A 49 -10.86 19.88 8.14
N SER A 50 -11.85 20.56 7.54
CA SER A 50 -12.03 20.54 6.07
C SER A 50 -10.90 21.25 5.32
N SER A 51 -10.23 22.23 5.93
CA SER A 51 -9.08 22.93 5.35
C SER A 51 -7.84 22.05 5.41
N GLU A 52 -7.61 21.39 6.53
CA GLU A 52 -6.53 20.46 6.76
C GLU A 52 -6.64 19.22 5.86
N TYR A 53 -7.86 18.69 5.71
CA TYR A 53 -8.15 17.62 4.76
C TYR A 53 -7.73 18.02 3.33
N ARG A 54 -8.09 19.22 2.90
CA ARG A 54 -7.71 19.73 1.57
C ARG A 54 -6.20 19.86 1.42
N LEU A 55 -5.52 20.43 2.43
CA LEU A 55 -4.05 20.52 2.43
C LEU A 55 -3.38 19.16 2.34
N GLN A 56 -3.95 18.14 2.99
CA GLN A 56 -3.45 16.78 2.95
C GLN A 56 -3.60 16.16 1.55
N MET A 57 -4.79 16.25 0.93
CA MET A 57 -5.05 15.70 -0.41
C MET A 57 -4.20 16.40 -1.49
N GLU A 58 -4.24 17.72 -1.52
CA GLU A 58 -3.45 18.51 -2.47
C GLU A 58 -1.93 18.36 -2.22
N GLY A 59 -1.53 18.31 -0.94
CA GLY A 59 -0.13 18.14 -0.56
C GLY A 59 0.43 16.80 -0.98
N LEU A 60 -0.33 15.70 -0.84
CA LEU A 60 0.09 14.37 -1.35
C LEU A 60 0.20 14.39 -2.88
N ALA A 61 -0.78 14.95 -3.57
CA ALA A 61 -0.75 15.04 -5.03
C ALA A 61 0.50 15.79 -5.52
N ARG A 62 0.77 16.99 -4.96
CA ARG A 62 1.98 17.77 -5.29
C ARG A 62 3.27 17.06 -4.92
N ALA A 63 3.29 16.32 -3.81
CA ALA A 63 4.46 15.54 -3.41
C ALA A 63 4.78 14.41 -4.40
N LEU A 64 3.77 13.73 -4.93
CA LEU A 64 3.93 12.69 -5.95
C LEU A 64 4.44 13.25 -7.29
N GLU A 65 3.99 14.45 -7.68
CA GLU A 65 4.39 15.12 -8.92
C GLU A 65 5.70 15.91 -8.79
N ALA A 66 6.27 16.03 -7.58
CA ALA A 66 7.55 16.69 -7.39
C ALA A 66 8.63 16.03 -8.26
N PRO A 67 9.45 16.78 -9.03
CA PRO A 67 10.38 16.20 -10.02
C PRO A 67 11.28 15.12 -9.46
N GLU A 68 11.81 15.30 -8.25
CA GLU A 68 12.68 14.33 -7.60
C GLU A 68 11.94 13.07 -7.14
N VAL A 69 10.66 13.18 -6.75
CA VAL A 69 9.82 12.04 -6.34
C VAL A 69 9.34 11.28 -7.57
N SER A 70 8.83 11.98 -8.60
CA SER A 70 8.39 11.36 -9.85
C SER A 70 9.52 10.61 -10.55
N ALA A 71 10.73 11.20 -10.58
CA ALA A 71 11.92 10.53 -11.11
C ALA A 71 12.22 9.22 -10.37
N ARG A 72 12.11 9.19 -9.03
CA ARG A 72 12.30 7.98 -8.23
C ARG A 72 11.19 6.94 -8.46
N ILE A 73 9.95 7.37 -8.58
CA ILE A 73 8.81 6.48 -8.88
C ILE A 73 9.03 5.79 -10.23
N LEU A 74 9.46 6.52 -11.25
CA LEU A 74 9.59 6.04 -12.64
C LEU A 74 10.97 5.48 -12.98
N GLU A 75 11.89 5.43 -12.04
CA GLU A 75 13.30 5.02 -12.23
C GLU A 75 13.46 3.63 -12.85
N MET A 76 12.54 2.70 -12.55
CA MET A 76 12.62 1.31 -12.99
C MET A 76 11.36 0.88 -13.75
N PRO A 77 11.23 1.23 -15.05
CA PRO A 77 10.02 0.91 -15.82
C PRO A 77 9.74 -0.60 -15.96
N ALA A 78 10.78 -1.45 -15.90
CA ALA A 78 10.64 -2.91 -15.97
C ALA A 78 10.07 -3.53 -14.69
N ALA A 79 10.13 -2.82 -13.56
CA ALA A 79 9.54 -3.24 -12.29
C ALA A 79 8.91 -2.00 -11.60
N PRO A 80 7.76 -1.51 -12.08
CA PRO A 80 7.13 -0.30 -11.61
C PRO A 80 6.68 -0.42 -10.14
N ILE A 81 6.42 0.72 -9.53
CA ILE A 81 5.76 0.80 -8.23
C ILE A 81 4.25 0.70 -8.44
N THR A 82 3.56 0.04 -7.52
CA THR A 82 2.11 0.13 -7.39
C THR A 82 1.73 0.91 -6.14
N LEU A 83 0.83 1.87 -6.30
CA LEU A 83 0.38 2.79 -5.25
C LEU A 83 -1.08 2.54 -4.91
N TYR A 84 -1.38 2.49 -3.62
CA TYR A 84 -2.72 2.48 -3.05
C TYR A 84 -2.85 3.62 -2.04
N VAL A 85 -3.94 4.36 -2.06
CA VAL A 85 -4.19 5.43 -1.09
C VAL A 85 -5.57 5.26 -0.49
N PHE A 86 -5.66 5.36 0.83
CA PHE A 86 -6.93 5.30 1.57
C PHE A 86 -6.98 6.33 2.70
N GLU A 87 -8.17 6.77 3.03
CA GLU A 87 -8.40 7.57 4.23
C GLU A 87 -8.93 6.68 5.35
N TRP A 88 -8.67 7.08 6.59
CA TRP A 88 -9.11 6.33 7.77
C TRP A 88 -9.47 7.24 8.95
N SER A 89 -10.40 6.77 9.81
CA SER A 89 -10.74 7.39 11.09
C SER A 89 -11.09 6.29 12.11
N GLY A 90 -12.35 6.13 12.48
CA GLY A 90 -12.83 5.10 13.41
C GLY A 90 -12.78 3.66 12.88
N PRO A 91 -13.10 2.66 13.73
CA PRO A 91 -13.20 1.27 13.31
C PRO A 91 -14.22 1.09 12.18
N GLY A 92 -13.81 0.37 11.11
CA GLY A 92 -14.67 0.17 9.92
C GLY A 92 -14.83 1.42 9.04
N ARG A 93 -14.03 2.46 9.28
CA ARG A 93 -14.04 3.73 8.52
C ARG A 93 -12.76 3.90 7.72
N GLN A 94 -12.49 2.94 6.84
CA GLN A 94 -11.41 2.99 5.85
C GLN A 94 -12.03 3.09 4.47
N ARG A 95 -11.66 4.10 3.69
CA ARG A 95 -12.21 4.35 2.36
C ARG A 95 -11.10 4.57 1.35
N THR A 96 -11.16 3.84 0.24
CA THR A 96 -10.19 3.94 -0.85
C THR A 96 -10.31 5.29 -1.57
N ILE A 97 -9.20 6.01 -1.65
CA ILE A 97 -9.02 7.22 -2.46
C ILE A 97 -8.52 6.85 -3.85
N LEU A 98 -7.41 6.09 -3.89
CA LEU A 98 -6.80 5.57 -5.12
C LEU A 98 -6.68 4.05 -4.98
N PRO A 99 -7.37 3.23 -5.79
CA PRO A 99 -7.13 1.78 -5.83
C PRO A 99 -5.73 1.49 -6.33
N TRP A 100 -5.25 0.26 -6.12
CA TRP A 100 -3.94 -0.15 -6.62
C TRP A 100 -3.73 0.29 -8.07
N THR A 101 -2.77 1.19 -8.26
CA THR A 101 -2.43 1.81 -9.54
C THR A 101 -0.97 1.61 -9.82
N ILE A 102 -0.66 0.93 -10.94
CA ILE A 102 0.72 0.70 -11.37
C ILE A 102 1.24 1.97 -12.05
N LEU A 103 2.23 2.61 -11.46
CA LEU A 103 2.79 3.88 -11.92
C LEU A 103 3.85 3.64 -13.00
N THR A 104 3.41 3.56 -14.25
CA THR A 104 4.26 3.18 -15.40
C THR A 104 4.91 4.35 -16.12
N ASN A 105 4.34 5.55 -16.02
CA ASN A 105 4.79 6.75 -16.72
C ASN A 105 4.21 8.02 -16.08
N GLU A 106 4.69 9.18 -16.54
CA GLU A 106 4.26 10.50 -16.02
C GLU A 106 2.75 10.75 -16.15
N THR A 107 2.12 10.28 -17.24
CA THR A 107 0.68 10.47 -17.44
C THR A 107 -0.13 9.73 -16.38
N VAL A 108 0.19 8.46 -16.12
CA VAL A 108 -0.49 7.66 -15.09
C VAL A 108 -0.25 8.24 -13.70
N LEU A 109 0.97 8.75 -13.44
CA LEU A 109 1.30 9.41 -12.17
C LEU A 109 0.47 10.69 -11.98
N ALA A 110 0.38 11.54 -13.02
CA ALA A 110 -0.42 12.77 -12.97
C ALA A 110 -1.93 12.48 -12.80
N GLU A 111 -2.46 11.45 -13.47
CA GLU A 111 -3.85 11.01 -13.29
C GLU A 111 -4.10 10.52 -11.84
N ALA A 112 -3.17 9.76 -11.27
CA ALA A 112 -3.24 9.32 -9.88
C ALA A 112 -3.21 10.52 -8.91
N ALA A 113 -2.29 11.46 -9.10
CA ALA A 113 -2.18 12.68 -8.31
C ALA A 113 -3.46 13.53 -8.41
N LEU A 114 -3.99 13.73 -9.62
CA LEU A 114 -5.23 14.47 -9.84
C LEU A 114 -6.42 13.80 -9.13
N ARG A 115 -6.53 12.48 -9.20
CA ARG A 115 -7.58 11.74 -8.50
C ARG A 115 -7.52 11.94 -6.98
N ILE A 116 -6.32 11.94 -6.40
CA ILE A 116 -6.10 12.21 -4.98
C ILE A 116 -6.50 13.67 -4.66
N ALA A 117 -6.00 14.65 -5.42
CA ALA A 117 -6.30 16.06 -5.18
C ALA A 117 -7.79 16.39 -5.25
N LEU A 118 -8.54 15.72 -6.13
CA LEU A 118 -9.98 15.93 -6.32
C LEU A 118 -10.85 15.09 -5.39
N HIS A 119 -10.24 14.22 -4.57
CA HIS A 119 -11.01 13.39 -3.64
C HIS A 119 -11.72 14.26 -2.61
N GLN A 120 -12.97 13.91 -2.32
CA GLN A 120 -13.79 14.67 -1.39
C GLN A 120 -14.01 13.88 -0.11
N ARG A 121 -13.92 14.57 1.03
CA ARG A 121 -14.28 14.00 2.32
C ARG A 121 -15.69 13.43 2.27
N ASP A 122 -15.90 12.32 2.96
CA ASP A 122 -17.24 11.72 3.09
C ASP A 122 -18.19 12.73 3.72
N PRO A 123 -19.28 13.11 3.03
CA PRO A 123 -20.28 14.04 3.59
C PRO A 123 -20.93 13.54 4.89
N LEU A 124 -20.94 12.23 5.10
CA LEU A 124 -21.44 11.59 6.33
C LEU A 124 -20.34 11.49 7.41
N GLY A 125 -19.10 11.87 7.10
CA GLY A 125 -17.96 11.80 8.01
C GLY A 125 -18.24 12.46 9.35
N ASP A 126 -18.90 13.60 9.36
CA ASP A 126 -19.21 14.36 10.58
C ASP A 126 -20.32 13.74 11.45
N THR A 127 -21.01 12.72 10.97
CA THR A 127 -22.13 12.03 11.66
C THR A 127 -21.78 10.63 12.18
N VAL A 128 -20.56 10.15 11.91
CA VAL A 128 -20.11 8.79 12.23
C VAL A 128 -18.89 8.82 13.16
N ASP A 129 -18.44 7.66 13.59
CA ASP A 129 -17.27 7.51 14.45
C ASP A 129 -16.02 8.10 13.78
N GLN A 130 -15.55 9.23 14.31
CA GLN A 130 -14.37 9.97 13.86
C GLN A 130 -13.17 9.79 14.81
N SER A 131 -13.18 8.71 15.59
CA SER A 131 -12.06 8.39 16.47
C SER A 131 -10.78 8.09 15.67
N THR A 132 -9.64 8.07 16.35
CA THR A 132 -8.32 7.80 15.76
C THR A 132 -7.99 6.31 15.91
N ALA A 133 -8.41 5.48 14.94
CA ALA A 133 -8.29 4.03 14.99
C ALA A 133 -7.09 3.51 14.17
N ILE A 134 -5.87 3.74 14.64
CA ILE A 134 -4.62 3.32 13.95
C ILE A 134 -4.56 1.81 13.76
N ALA A 135 -4.97 0.99 14.75
CA ALA A 135 -4.93 -0.46 14.63
C ALA A 135 -5.81 -0.99 13.47
N PRO A 136 -7.08 -0.56 13.32
CA PRO A 136 -7.89 -0.85 12.14
C PRO A 136 -7.30 -0.33 10.83
N ALA A 137 -6.64 0.84 10.82
CA ALA A 137 -5.98 1.37 9.63
C ALA A 137 -4.80 0.48 9.19
N ILE A 138 -3.97 0.03 10.14
CA ILE A 138 -2.89 -0.93 9.86
C ILE A 138 -3.45 -2.25 9.35
N ALA A 139 -4.51 -2.79 9.97
CA ALA A 139 -5.13 -4.04 9.54
C ALA A 139 -5.68 -3.94 8.11
N HIS A 140 -6.32 -2.83 7.77
CA HIS A 140 -6.82 -2.56 6.42
C HIS A 140 -5.68 -2.47 5.40
N GLY A 141 -4.66 -1.64 5.66
CA GLY A 141 -3.50 -1.49 4.79
C GLY A 141 -2.75 -2.81 4.58
N LEU A 142 -2.60 -3.63 5.63
CA LEU A 142 -2.01 -4.96 5.52
C LEU A 142 -2.84 -5.88 4.61
N ALA A 143 -4.17 -5.91 4.78
CA ALA A 143 -5.05 -6.73 3.94
C ALA A 143 -4.92 -6.34 2.46
N GLU A 144 -4.86 -5.05 2.15
CA GLU A 144 -4.64 -4.54 0.80
C GLU A 144 -3.26 -4.95 0.25
N ILE A 145 -2.19 -4.77 1.02
CA ILE A 145 -0.82 -5.11 0.62
C ILE A 145 -0.65 -6.60 0.35
N LEU A 146 -1.34 -7.46 1.06
CA LEU A 146 -1.29 -8.91 0.84
C LEU A 146 -1.77 -9.31 -0.56
N THR A 147 -2.57 -8.48 -1.23
CA THR A 147 -2.96 -8.68 -2.63
C THR A 147 -1.82 -8.42 -3.63
N GLN A 148 -0.70 -7.84 -3.17
CA GLN A 148 0.47 -7.44 -3.95
C GLN A 148 1.69 -8.33 -3.67
N ALA A 149 1.49 -9.63 -3.56
CA ALA A 149 2.55 -10.59 -3.18
C ALA A 149 3.75 -10.63 -4.16
N GLN A 150 3.55 -10.20 -5.42
CA GLN A 150 4.57 -10.15 -6.46
C GLN A 150 5.58 -9.01 -6.28
N CYS A 151 5.30 -8.02 -5.40
CA CYS A 151 6.19 -6.89 -5.19
C CYS A 151 7.34 -7.25 -4.25
N TRP A 152 8.55 -6.80 -4.60
CA TRP A 152 9.78 -7.09 -3.84
C TRP A 152 9.79 -6.42 -2.46
N LYS A 153 9.32 -5.16 -2.41
CA LYS A 153 9.16 -4.39 -1.17
C LYS A 153 7.68 -4.09 -0.92
N ARG A 154 7.26 -4.16 0.32
CA ARG A 154 5.89 -3.86 0.75
C ARG A 154 5.92 -2.88 1.90
N THR A 155 5.35 -1.71 1.67
CA THR A 155 5.37 -0.60 2.62
C THR A 155 3.97 -0.10 2.87
N LEU A 156 3.61 -0.01 4.14
CA LEU A 156 2.42 0.67 4.63
C LEU A 156 2.85 1.97 5.30
N ASP A 157 2.25 3.06 4.92
CA ASP A 157 2.44 4.35 5.53
C ASP A 157 1.18 4.76 6.30
N ILE A 158 1.32 5.18 7.55
CA ILE A 158 0.24 5.69 8.39
C ILE A 158 0.57 7.13 8.77
N SER A 159 -0.16 8.07 8.20
CA SER A 159 -0.08 9.48 8.59
C SER A 159 -1.21 9.87 9.52
N GLY A 160 -0.93 10.73 10.51
CA GLY A 160 -1.94 11.24 11.43
C GLY A 160 -1.40 12.28 12.40
N ASP A 161 -2.35 13.01 13.02
CA ASP A 161 -2.11 14.09 13.98
C ASP A 161 -2.46 13.70 15.43
N GLY A 162 -2.84 12.42 15.65
CA GLY A 162 -3.31 11.94 16.95
C GLY A 162 -2.77 10.56 17.35
N ARG A 163 -2.92 10.27 18.66
CA ARG A 163 -2.65 8.94 19.20
C ARG A 163 -3.86 8.03 18.98
N HIS A 164 -3.60 6.75 18.82
CA HIS A 164 -4.66 5.73 18.80
C HIS A 164 -5.54 5.78 20.04
N ASN A 165 -6.85 5.78 19.88
CA ASN A 165 -7.81 5.88 20.97
C ASN A 165 -8.92 4.81 20.95
N THR A 166 -9.01 4.00 19.89
CA THR A 166 -10.04 2.96 19.76
C THR A 166 -9.68 1.88 18.73
N GLY A 167 -10.25 0.68 18.87
CA GLY A 167 -10.10 -0.38 17.86
C GLY A 167 -8.96 -1.38 18.12
N GLY A 168 -8.51 -1.52 19.36
CA GLY A 168 -7.49 -2.50 19.77
C GLY A 168 -6.07 -1.94 19.81
N ASP A 169 -5.08 -2.78 20.07
CA ASP A 169 -3.66 -2.36 20.14
C ASP A 169 -3.04 -2.40 18.73
N PRO A 170 -2.47 -1.30 18.21
CA PRO A 170 -1.76 -1.29 16.93
C PRO A 170 -0.66 -2.35 16.82
N ARG A 171 0.01 -2.67 17.93
CA ARG A 171 1.07 -3.69 17.99
C ARG A 171 0.58 -5.12 17.79
N ALA A 172 -0.72 -5.36 17.93
CA ALA A 172 -1.31 -6.69 17.71
C ALA A 172 -1.15 -7.18 16.26
N GLN A 173 -0.92 -6.26 15.30
CA GLN A 173 -0.70 -6.60 13.89
C GLN A 173 0.75 -7.04 13.59
N ARG A 174 1.71 -6.84 14.51
CA ARG A 174 3.14 -7.12 14.26
C ARG A 174 3.45 -8.53 13.77
N PRO A 175 2.89 -9.62 14.35
CA PRO A 175 3.17 -10.96 13.84
C PRO A 175 2.73 -11.17 12.38
N ALA A 176 1.60 -10.56 11.98
CA ALA A 176 1.12 -10.65 10.60
C ALA A 176 1.95 -9.79 9.64
N LEU A 177 2.40 -8.61 10.09
CA LEU A 177 3.32 -7.74 9.35
C LEU A 177 4.67 -8.43 9.11
N ASP A 178 5.23 -9.10 10.13
CA ASP A 178 6.48 -9.87 10.02
C ASP A 178 6.32 -11.03 9.03
N SER A 179 5.24 -11.81 9.14
CA SER A 179 4.95 -12.93 8.23
C SER A 179 4.79 -12.48 6.78
N ALA A 180 4.28 -11.27 6.56
CA ALA A 180 4.09 -10.67 5.24
C ALA A 180 5.31 -9.87 4.77
N ALA A 181 6.35 -9.71 5.59
CA ALA A 181 7.50 -8.84 5.35
C ALA A 181 7.06 -7.42 4.93
N VAL A 182 6.13 -6.83 5.69
CA VAL A 182 5.62 -5.47 5.49
C VAL A 182 6.28 -4.52 6.48
N THR A 183 6.89 -3.46 5.96
CA THR A 183 7.37 -2.34 6.78
C THR A 183 6.26 -1.31 6.94
N VAL A 184 6.01 -0.87 8.18
CA VAL A 184 5.09 0.21 8.51
C VAL A 184 5.89 1.45 8.88
N ASN A 185 5.73 2.52 8.11
CA ASN A 185 6.29 3.84 8.41
C ASN A 185 5.21 4.79 8.94
N GLY A 186 5.62 5.91 9.50
CA GLY A 186 4.72 6.92 10.03
C GLY A 186 5.01 8.32 9.50
N LEU A 187 3.95 9.12 9.34
CA LEU A 187 4.05 10.58 9.19
C LEU A 187 3.25 11.24 10.30
N VAL A 188 3.93 11.87 11.22
CA VAL A 188 3.32 12.66 12.30
C VAL A 188 3.06 14.07 11.81
N ILE A 189 1.82 14.55 11.98
CA ILE A 189 1.41 15.91 11.64
C ILE A 189 1.20 16.68 12.94
N GLY A 190 1.93 17.78 13.10
CA GLY A 190 1.74 18.67 14.25
C GLY A 190 0.44 19.43 14.15
N VAL A 191 -0.20 19.66 15.29
CA VAL A 191 -1.41 20.48 15.35
C VAL A 191 -1.06 21.95 15.12
N ASP A 192 -1.82 22.65 14.30
CA ASP A 192 -1.68 24.07 14.08
C ASP A 192 -2.19 24.86 15.30
N ASN A 193 -1.36 24.89 16.37
CA ASN A 193 -1.68 25.62 17.57
C ASN A 193 -1.06 27.02 17.52
N PRO A 194 -1.86 28.12 17.50
CA PRO A 194 -1.35 29.48 17.46
C PRO A 194 -0.64 29.94 18.76
N ARG A 195 -0.58 29.10 19.81
CA ARG A 195 -0.15 29.50 21.16
C ARG A 195 1.33 29.37 21.48
N GLY A 196 2.19 28.97 20.54
CA GLY A 196 3.63 29.10 20.80
C GLY A 196 4.49 27.91 20.38
N GLY A 197 5.69 28.23 19.87
CA GLY A 197 6.64 27.32 19.27
C GLY A 197 7.12 26.17 20.16
N ASP A 198 7.35 26.41 21.44
CA ASP A 198 7.92 25.41 22.35
C ASP A 198 6.90 24.30 22.71
N ILE A 199 5.64 24.66 22.95
CA ILE A 199 4.58 23.68 23.27
C ILE A 199 4.30 22.79 22.05
N ARG A 200 4.22 23.36 20.86
CA ARG A 200 4.03 22.63 19.61
C ARG A 200 5.14 21.62 19.36
N GLN A 201 6.39 22.02 19.60
CA GLN A 201 7.54 21.10 19.43
C GLN A 201 7.49 19.94 20.43
N LEU A 202 7.06 20.16 21.66
CA LEU A 202 6.88 19.12 22.66
C LEU A 202 5.78 18.14 22.26
N GLU A 203 4.61 18.64 21.82
CA GLU A 203 3.49 17.81 21.36
C GLU A 203 3.87 16.95 20.14
N ILE A 204 4.56 17.53 19.16
CA ILE A 204 5.10 16.80 18.00
C ILE A 204 6.12 15.74 18.46
N GLY A 205 7.01 16.08 19.38
CA GLY A 205 8.02 15.16 19.92
C GLY A 205 7.38 13.97 20.65
N GLU A 206 6.34 14.22 21.45
CA GLU A 206 5.59 13.16 22.13
C GLU A 206 4.83 12.26 21.16
N LEU A 207 4.19 12.83 20.14
CA LEU A 207 3.47 12.06 19.13
C LEU A 207 4.44 11.25 18.26
N SER A 208 5.59 11.82 17.88
CA SER A 208 6.65 11.12 17.16
C SER A 208 7.21 9.96 17.99
N SER A 209 7.43 10.14 19.29
CA SER A 209 7.86 9.08 20.20
C SER A 209 6.80 7.96 20.29
N TYR A 210 5.52 8.32 20.32
CA TYR A 210 4.42 7.35 20.30
C TYR A 210 4.42 6.55 18.98
N TYR A 211 4.53 7.21 17.84
CA TYR A 211 4.59 6.53 16.55
C TYR A 211 5.81 5.59 16.45
N ASN A 212 6.97 6.02 16.93
CA ASN A 212 8.19 5.20 16.97
C ASN A 212 8.04 3.93 17.81
N THR A 213 7.28 3.98 18.91
CA THR A 213 7.13 2.84 19.83
C THR A 213 5.96 1.94 19.50
N VAL A 214 4.87 2.50 18.98
CA VAL A 214 3.58 1.81 18.86
C VAL A 214 3.18 1.54 17.42
N VAL A 215 3.42 2.50 16.50
CA VAL A 215 2.88 2.47 15.15
C VAL A 215 3.82 1.82 14.15
N ILE A 216 5.06 2.33 14.06
CA ILE A 216 6.00 1.83 13.05
C ILE A 216 6.48 0.41 13.37
N HIS A 217 6.79 -0.35 12.32
CA HIS A 217 7.25 -1.73 12.45
C HIS A 217 8.04 -2.18 11.21
N GLY A 218 8.96 -3.11 11.42
CA GLY A 218 9.75 -3.72 10.35
C GLY A 218 11.12 -3.09 10.15
N PRO A 219 11.94 -3.68 9.24
CA PRO A 219 13.29 -3.19 8.95
C PRO A 219 13.26 -1.77 8.40
N ASP A 220 14.18 -0.93 8.89
CA ASP A 220 14.37 0.45 8.45
C ASP A 220 13.11 1.35 8.59
N ALA A 221 12.13 0.90 9.38
CA ALA A 221 10.93 1.68 9.67
C ALA A 221 11.28 3.02 10.32
N PHE A 222 10.58 4.07 9.92
CA PHE A 222 10.87 5.42 10.40
C PHE A 222 9.61 6.28 10.55
N VAL A 223 9.76 7.35 11.30
CA VAL A 223 8.76 8.40 11.41
C VAL A 223 9.31 9.67 10.75
N GLU A 224 8.53 10.26 9.85
CA GLU A 224 8.73 11.61 9.32
C GLU A 224 7.79 12.56 10.06
N THR A 225 8.12 13.86 10.08
CA THR A 225 7.35 14.86 10.82
C THR A 225 7.02 16.05 9.94
N ALA A 226 5.73 16.42 9.88
CA ALA A 226 5.23 17.69 9.38
C ALA A 226 4.94 18.63 10.54
N LEU A 227 5.33 19.90 10.44
CA LEU A 227 5.07 20.89 11.50
C LEU A 227 3.59 21.28 11.62
N GLY A 228 2.75 20.88 10.69
CA GLY A 228 1.32 21.07 10.57
C GLY A 228 0.88 20.71 9.17
N PHE A 229 -0.42 20.82 8.88
CA PHE A 229 -0.95 20.48 7.55
C PHE A 229 -0.39 21.37 6.43
N ALA A 230 -0.03 22.63 6.73
CA ALA A 230 0.66 23.49 5.76
C ALA A 230 2.06 22.98 5.37
N ASP A 231 2.71 22.16 6.22
CA ASP A 231 4.01 21.54 5.96
C ASP A 231 3.89 20.11 5.40
N PHE A 232 2.68 19.59 5.25
CA PHE A 232 2.41 18.20 4.86
C PHE A 232 3.07 17.82 3.53
N GLU A 233 2.93 18.64 2.48
CA GLU A 233 3.56 18.38 1.18
C GLU A 233 5.07 18.20 1.33
N ARG A 234 5.75 19.12 2.00
CA ARG A 234 7.20 19.09 2.17
C ARG A 234 7.66 17.86 2.95
N ALA A 235 6.94 17.51 4.02
CA ALA A 235 7.23 16.33 4.82
C ALA A 235 6.96 15.04 4.02
N MET A 236 5.87 14.98 3.27
CA MET A 236 5.54 13.84 2.42
C MET A 236 6.59 13.64 1.32
N ARG A 237 7.10 14.72 0.71
CA ARG A 237 8.20 14.63 -0.27
C ARG A 237 9.45 13.99 0.33
N ARG A 238 9.90 14.45 1.51
CA ARG A 238 11.06 13.85 2.21
C ARG A 238 10.82 12.38 2.51
N LYS A 239 9.62 12.08 3.01
CA LYS A 239 9.20 10.74 3.36
C LYS A 239 9.21 9.81 2.14
N LEU A 240 8.56 10.21 1.05
CA LEU A 240 8.51 9.43 -0.20
C LEU A 240 9.91 9.18 -0.76
N LEU A 241 10.79 10.18 -0.78
CA LEU A 241 12.17 10.01 -1.24
C LEU A 241 12.90 8.92 -0.45
N ARG A 242 12.74 8.90 0.89
CA ARG A 242 13.33 7.87 1.75
C ARG A 242 12.71 6.49 1.52
N GLU A 243 11.40 6.40 1.33
CA GLU A 243 10.69 5.13 1.07
C GLU A 243 11.02 4.53 -0.29
N LEU A 244 11.30 5.38 -1.27
CA LEU A 244 11.60 5.00 -2.64
C LEU A 244 13.09 4.69 -2.86
N GLU A 245 13.93 4.81 -1.84
CA GLU A 245 15.32 4.36 -1.92
C GLU A 245 15.36 2.87 -2.29
N ALA A 246 16.10 2.57 -3.35
CA ALA A 246 16.29 1.19 -3.76
C ALA A 246 17.05 0.43 -2.67
N PRO A 247 16.66 -0.82 -2.34
CA PRO A 247 17.48 -1.63 -1.46
C PRO A 247 18.87 -1.78 -2.09
N VAL A 248 19.91 -1.38 -1.35
CA VAL A 248 21.28 -1.60 -1.76
C VAL A 248 21.52 -3.11 -1.65
N PHE A 249 21.38 -3.83 -2.76
CA PHE A 249 21.90 -5.19 -2.85
C PHE A 249 23.42 -5.05 -2.82
N GLY A 250 24.04 -5.34 -1.67
CA GLY A 250 25.48 -5.46 -1.59
C GLY A 250 25.92 -6.48 -2.63
N LEU A 251 26.78 -6.06 -3.56
CA LEU A 251 27.55 -6.99 -4.38
C LEU A 251 28.28 -7.90 -3.37
N MET A 252 27.87 -9.17 -3.27
CA MET A 252 28.72 -10.18 -2.65
C MET A 252 29.98 -10.18 -3.53
N ASP A 253 31.06 -9.66 -2.99
CA ASP A 253 32.39 -9.82 -3.54
C ASP A 253 32.68 -11.33 -3.43
N ASP A 254 32.57 -12.03 -4.55
CA ASP A 254 33.03 -13.41 -4.68
C ASP A 254 34.57 -13.36 -4.61
N GLY A 255 35.10 -13.48 -3.38
CA GLY A 255 36.51 -13.65 -3.10
C GLY A 255 36.95 -15.12 -3.27
#